data_827a3727786c2fadbfe8fa5f0de6fdb8
#
_entry.id   827a3727786c2fadbfe8fa5f0de6fdb8
#
_cell.length_a   1.000
_cell.length_b   1.000
_cell.length_c   1.000
_cell.angle_alpha   90.00
_cell.angle_beta   90.00
_cell.angle_gamma   90.00
#
_symmetry.space_group_name_H-M   'P 1'
#
loop_
_entity.id
_entity.type
_entity.pdbx_description
1 polymer ?
#
loop_
_entity_poly.entity_id
_entity_poly.type
_entity_poly.pdbx_seq_one_letter_code
_entity_poly.pdbx_strand_id
1 'polypeptide(L)'
;RSSAASDVYKRQELGIRKNQAEAAVKLIKKGKAYVSDLSAEQIREYRGSLTEPGKEDPGSTRSVEENLTLFEDMKAGKYEDGTKVLRARIDMASPNINMRDPVIYRVAHMSHQNTGDKWCIYPMYDFAHPIEDAIEGVTHSICTLEFEDHRPLYDWVVRELEYPHPPKQIEFAKLYLTNVVTGKRYIKKLVEQGIVDGWDDPRLVSIAALRRRGFTPESIKKFVELCGISKAQSSADYAMLEYCIREDLKAKAPRMMAILDPVKLVIDNYPEGQTEMLPVVNNPENEALGSREVPFGKELYIEREDFMEEPPKKYFRMFPGNEVRLMSAYFVKCTGCVKDENGKVVEVHCTYDPESRGGNSPDGRKVKGTIHWVNAEQSVKAQVRLYENIIDEEKGVYNEDGSLNLNPNSLTTLTECRLCLLYTSPSPRDRTRSR
;
A
#
# COMPACT_ATOMS: atom_id res chain seq x y z
N ARG A 1 17.33 -4.88 1.04
CA ARG A 1 18.10 -3.77 0.45
C ARG A 1 19.46 -4.30 0.07
N SER A 2 19.85 -4.20 -1.19
CA SER A 2 21.19 -4.55 -1.58
C SER A 2 22.17 -3.53 -0.97
N SER A 3 23.29 -4.01 -0.45
CA SER A 3 24.39 -3.15 0.03
C SER A 3 24.89 -2.19 -1.07
N ALA A 4 24.74 -2.56 -2.34
CA ALA A 4 25.03 -1.72 -3.49
C ALA A 4 24.20 -0.41 -3.50
N ALA A 5 22.92 -0.44 -3.14
CA ALA A 5 22.09 0.78 -3.10
C ALA A 5 22.58 1.78 -2.04
N SER A 6 23.04 1.29 -0.86
CA SER A 6 23.59 2.18 0.18
C SER A 6 24.97 2.74 -0.16
N ASP A 7 25.76 2.04 -0.95
CA ASP A 7 27.07 2.51 -1.44
C ASP A 7 26.91 3.53 -2.58
N VAL A 8 25.89 3.38 -3.41
CA VAL A 8 25.50 4.38 -4.41
C VAL A 8 25.13 5.69 -3.73
N TYR A 9 24.26 5.68 -2.73
CA TYR A 9 23.91 6.90 -1.96
C TYR A 9 25.14 7.58 -1.30
N LYS A 10 26.07 6.82 -0.74
CA LYS A 10 27.29 7.39 -0.12
C LYS A 10 28.27 7.98 -1.13
N ARG A 11 28.39 7.41 -2.32
CA ARG A 11 29.23 7.95 -3.40
C ARG A 11 28.65 9.19 -4.05
N GLN A 12 27.32 9.26 -4.19
CA GLN A 12 26.57 10.36 -4.76
C GLN A 12 26.79 11.68 -4.01
N GLU A 13 26.80 11.67 -2.70
CA GLU A 13 26.79 12.90 -1.91
C GLU A 13 28.10 13.68 -1.90
N LEU A 14 29.24 13.03 -2.09
CA LEU A 14 30.56 13.66 -2.06
C LEU A 14 31.04 14.12 -3.45
N GLY A 15 30.65 13.43 -4.52
CA GLY A 15 31.07 13.71 -5.90
C GLY A 15 30.04 14.50 -6.72
N ILE A 16 28.76 14.25 -6.56
CA ILE A 16 27.70 14.79 -7.41
C ILE A 16 27.57 16.30 -7.31
N ARG A 17 27.61 16.87 -6.11
CA ARG A 17 27.52 18.33 -5.94
C ARG A 17 28.68 19.07 -6.62
N LYS A 18 29.88 18.48 -6.62
CA LYS A 18 31.01 19.01 -7.37
C LYS A 18 30.74 18.92 -8.88
N ASN A 19 30.24 17.80 -9.36
CA ASN A 19 29.91 17.60 -10.77
C ASN A 19 28.77 18.53 -11.22
N GLN A 20 27.76 18.75 -10.39
CA GLN A 20 26.68 19.70 -10.67
C GLN A 20 27.19 21.15 -10.75
N ALA A 21 28.10 21.55 -9.85
CA ALA A 21 28.71 22.87 -9.91
C ALA A 21 29.62 23.05 -11.16
N GLU A 22 30.37 22.01 -11.53
CA GLU A 22 31.16 21.97 -12.77
C GLU A 22 30.26 22.04 -14.01
N ALA A 23 29.10 21.35 -13.99
CA ALA A 23 28.09 21.43 -15.04
C ALA A 23 27.52 22.85 -15.18
N ALA A 24 27.24 23.53 -14.07
CA ALA A 24 26.83 24.95 -14.10
C ALA A 24 27.88 25.85 -14.72
N VAL A 25 29.14 25.67 -14.33
CA VAL A 25 30.28 26.39 -14.94
C VAL A 25 30.38 26.10 -16.44
N LYS A 26 30.18 24.87 -16.88
CA LYS A 26 30.15 24.50 -18.31
C LYS A 26 29.06 25.27 -19.06
N LEU A 27 27.84 25.36 -18.50
CA LEU A 27 26.75 26.13 -19.11
C LEU A 27 27.08 27.64 -19.19
N ILE A 28 27.67 28.22 -18.14
CA ILE A 28 28.09 29.63 -18.15
C ILE A 28 29.11 29.85 -19.27
N LYS A 29 30.15 29.02 -19.38
CA LYS A 29 31.17 29.10 -20.43
C LYS A 29 30.60 28.98 -21.84
N LYS A 30 29.51 28.22 -22.01
CA LYS A 30 28.78 28.14 -23.28
C LYS A 30 27.83 29.32 -23.53
N GLY A 31 27.73 30.28 -22.61
CA GLY A 31 26.75 31.37 -22.68
C GLY A 31 25.28 30.89 -22.49
N LYS A 32 25.11 29.71 -21.94
CA LYS A 32 23.81 29.07 -21.69
C LYS A 32 23.27 29.19 -20.25
N ALA A 33 23.98 29.94 -19.42
CA ALA A 33 23.53 30.29 -18.08
C ALA A 33 24.12 31.68 -17.68
N TYR A 34 23.39 32.39 -16.84
CA TYR A 34 23.75 33.69 -16.32
C TYR A 34 23.28 33.89 -14.89
N VAL A 35 23.95 34.76 -14.12
CA VAL A 35 23.55 35.13 -12.76
C VAL A 35 22.51 36.23 -12.81
N SER A 36 21.43 36.07 -12.13
CA SER A 36 20.33 37.05 -11.97
C SER A 36 20.33 37.62 -10.57
N ASP A 37 20.03 38.93 -10.47
CA ASP A 37 19.87 39.68 -9.22
C ASP A 37 18.40 39.85 -8.84
N LEU A 38 17.49 39.32 -9.65
CA LEU A 38 16.07 39.45 -9.42
C LEU A 38 15.63 38.58 -8.25
N SER A 39 14.78 39.13 -7.39
CA SER A 39 14.10 38.35 -6.35
C SER A 39 13.17 37.29 -6.93
N ALA A 40 12.76 36.34 -6.10
CA ALA A 40 11.80 35.30 -6.53
C ALA A 40 10.47 35.88 -7.05
N GLU A 41 10.03 37.02 -6.52
CA GLU A 41 8.80 37.71 -6.95
C GLU A 41 9.02 38.36 -8.32
N GLN A 42 10.14 39.07 -8.49
CA GLN A 42 10.51 39.68 -9.76
C GLN A 42 10.73 38.63 -10.86
N ILE A 43 11.38 37.50 -10.56
CA ILE A 43 11.52 36.39 -11.51
C ILE A 43 10.16 35.89 -11.95
N ARG A 44 9.21 35.80 -11.03
CA ARG A 44 7.83 35.33 -11.34
C ARG A 44 7.12 36.35 -12.26
N GLU A 45 7.26 37.64 -12.01
CA GLU A 45 6.73 38.71 -12.85
C GLU A 45 7.38 38.71 -14.25
N TYR A 46 8.72 38.65 -14.31
CA TYR A 46 9.46 38.64 -15.56
C TYR A 46 9.17 37.41 -16.42
N ARG A 47 8.86 36.29 -15.81
CA ARG A 47 8.52 35.03 -16.52
C ARG A 47 7.19 35.14 -17.27
N GLY A 48 6.31 36.07 -16.92
CA GLY A 48 5.02 36.28 -17.56
C GLY A 48 3.97 35.18 -17.19
N SER A 49 2.97 35.07 -18.01
CA SER A 49 1.86 34.12 -17.83
C SER A 49 1.76 33.11 -18.98
N LEU A 50 0.79 32.22 -18.94
CA LEU A 50 0.54 31.27 -20.05
C LEU A 50 0.17 31.99 -21.35
N THR A 51 -0.43 33.18 -21.25
CA THR A 51 -0.91 33.97 -22.40
C THR A 51 0.03 35.13 -22.77
N GLU A 52 0.96 35.47 -21.89
CA GLU A 52 1.89 36.56 -22.11
C GLU A 52 3.35 36.08 -22.06
N PRO A 53 4.21 36.42 -23.02
CA PRO A 53 5.62 36.06 -23.00
C PRO A 53 6.33 36.68 -21.81
N GLY A 54 7.47 36.11 -21.42
CA GLY A 54 8.36 36.71 -20.42
C GLY A 54 9.13 37.90 -20.92
N LYS A 55 9.70 38.66 -19.99
CA LYS A 55 10.61 39.80 -20.24
C LYS A 55 12.05 39.36 -20.02
N GLU A 56 12.98 39.92 -20.79
CA GLU A 56 14.41 39.67 -20.62
C GLU A 56 14.91 40.14 -19.23
N ASP A 57 15.63 39.24 -18.57
CA ASP A 57 16.30 39.56 -17.30
C ASP A 57 17.49 40.48 -17.54
N PRO A 58 17.65 41.59 -16.81
CA PRO A 58 18.82 42.48 -16.95
C PRO A 58 20.17 41.77 -16.83
N GLY A 59 20.24 40.69 -16.00
CA GLY A 59 21.44 39.86 -15.84
C GLY A 59 21.82 39.08 -17.08
N SER A 60 20.86 38.86 -18.02
CA SER A 60 21.11 38.10 -19.23
C SER A 60 22.14 38.72 -20.19
N THR A 61 22.39 40.01 -20.06
CA THR A 61 23.35 40.75 -20.93
C THR A 61 24.80 40.70 -20.42
N ARG A 62 25.07 40.15 -19.24
CA ARG A 62 26.41 40.04 -18.67
C ARG A 62 27.32 39.16 -19.49
N SER A 63 28.62 39.48 -19.50
CA SER A 63 29.63 38.66 -20.14
C SER A 63 29.79 37.28 -19.45
N VAL A 64 30.42 36.35 -20.14
CA VAL A 64 30.74 35.03 -19.56
C VAL A 64 31.67 35.20 -18.35
N GLU A 65 32.66 36.07 -18.42
CA GLU A 65 33.63 36.32 -17.36
C GLU A 65 32.99 36.89 -16.11
N GLU A 66 32.06 37.85 -16.27
CA GLU A 66 31.28 38.39 -15.14
C GLU A 66 30.43 37.29 -14.49
N ASN A 67 29.73 36.52 -15.27
CA ASN A 67 28.88 35.42 -14.75
C ASN A 67 29.71 34.36 -14.03
N LEU A 68 30.89 34.01 -14.51
CA LEU A 68 31.82 33.09 -13.83
C LEU A 68 32.27 33.67 -12.48
N THR A 69 32.64 34.94 -12.44
CA THR A 69 33.06 35.61 -11.19
C THR A 69 31.91 35.63 -10.18
N LEU A 70 30.71 36.03 -10.61
CA LEU A 70 29.53 36.07 -9.75
C LEU A 70 29.15 34.66 -9.22
N PHE A 71 29.27 33.64 -10.06
CA PHE A 71 28.95 32.27 -9.62
C PHE A 71 29.99 31.73 -8.63
N GLU A 72 31.26 32.00 -8.79
CA GLU A 72 32.28 31.66 -7.79
C GLU A 72 32.08 32.45 -6.48
N ASP A 73 31.66 33.72 -6.56
CA ASP A 73 31.29 34.50 -5.38
C ASP A 73 30.04 33.96 -4.65
N MET A 74 29.04 33.48 -5.41
CA MET A 74 27.89 32.75 -4.85
C MET A 74 28.35 31.51 -4.09
N LYS A 75 29.23 30.71 -4.69
CA LYS A 75 29.80 29.49 -4.11
C LYS A 75 30.66 29.75 -2.88
N ALA A 76 31.36 30.93 -2.86
CA ALA A 76 32.14 31.37 -1.72
C ALA A 76 31.30 31.96 -0.56
N GLY A 77 29.98 32.02 -0.70
CA GLY A 77 29.09 32.54 0.33
C GLY A 77 29.07 34.03 0.51
N LYS A 78 29.45 34.83 -0.52
CA LYS A 78 29.52 36.29 -0.43
C LYS A 78 28.15 36.97 -0.52
N TYR A 79 27.10 36.24 -0.81
CA TYR A 79 25.74 36.77 -1.01
C TYR A 79 24.76 36.17 -0.04
N GLU A 80 23.78 36.95 0.40
CA GLU A 80 22.70 36.53 1.24
C GLU A 80 21.70 35.65 0.48
N ASP A 81 20.91 34.85 1.22
CA ASP A 81 19.89 33.97 0.67
C ASP A 81 18.86 34.76 -0.16
N GLY A 82 18.57 34.23 -1.36
CA GLY A 82 17.59 34.82 -2.26
C GLY A 82 18.04 36.07 -3.03
N THR A 83 19.26 36.59 -2.82
CA THR A 83 19.76 37.79 -3.52
C THR A 83 20.37 37.51 -4.89
N LYS A 84 20.84 36.30 -5.10
CA LYS A 84 21.39 35.84 -6.38
C LYS A 84 20.97 34.44 -6.72
N VAL A 85 20.66 34.22 -8.00
CA VAL A 85 20.36 32.90 -8.55
C VAL A 85 21.09 32.71 -9.88
N LEU A 86 21.41 31.46 -10.24
CA LEU A 86 21.85 31.15 -11.60
C LEU A 86 20.64 30.70 -12.41
N ARG A 87 20.44 31.31 -13.57
CA ARG A 87 19.35 30.97 -14.51
C ARG A 87 19.93 30.33 -15.78
N ALA A 88 19.21 29.32 -16.32
CA ALA A 88 19.50 28.88 -17.69
C ALA A 88 19.07 29.94 -18.68
N ARG A 89 19.78 30.06 -19.80
CA ARG A 89 19.40 30.91 -20.92
C ARG A 89 18.79 30.06 -22.01
N ILE A 90 17.48 30.12 -22.18
CA ILE A 90 16.76 29.27 -23.12
C ILE A 90 15.88 30.11 -24.04
N ASP A 91 14.68 30.51 -23.61
CA ASP A 91 13.73 31.29 -24.40
C ASP A 91 12.61 31.87 -23.51
N MET A 92 12.65 33.19 -23.30
CA MET A 92 11.64 33.90 -22.51
C MET A 92 10.27 33.99 -23.19
N ALA A 93 10.16 33.68 -24.47
CA ALA A 93 8.92 33.66 -25.22
C ALA A 93 8.30 32.23 -25.32
N SER A 94 8.96 31.22 -24.76
CA SER A 94 8.49 29.84 -24.83
C SER A 94 7.05 29.68 -24.31
N PRO A 95 6.19 28.94 -25.00
CA PRO A 95 4.84 28.59 -24.47
C PRO A 95 4.92 27.74 -23.21
N ASN A 96 6.00 26.98 -23.02
CA ASN A 96 6.27 26.24 -21.80
C ASN A 96 7.00 27.12 -20.79
N ILE A 97 6.32 27.46 -19.70
CA ILE A 97 6.85 28.34 -18.65
C ILE A 97 8.15 27.77 -18.03
N ASN A 98 8.31 26.45 -17.97
CA ASN A 98 9.52 25.82 -17.44
C ASN A 98 10.76 26.05 -18.32
N MET A 99 10.56 26.49 -19.57
CA MET A 99 11.64 26.83 -20.52
C MET A 99 11.99 28.34 -20.55
N ARG A 100 11.28 29.19 -19.77
CA ARG A 100 11.52 30.60 -19.71
C ARG A 100 12.62 30.96 -18.69
N ASP A 101 13.85 30.71 -19.08
CA ASP A 101 15.05 30.92 -18.27
C ASP A 101 14.90 30.49 -16.82
N PRO A 102 14.70 29.19 -16.57
CA PRO A 102 14.46 28.68 -15.22
C PRO A 102 15.68 28.87 -14.31
N VAL A 103 15.42 29.05 -13.02
CA VAL A 103 16.46 29.01 -11.99
C VAL A 103 17.04 27.61 -11.89
N ILE A 104 18.36 27.47 -12.00
CA ILE A 104 19.09 26.20 -11.91
C ILE A 104 19.95 26.09 -10.64
N TYR A 105 20.36 27.23 -10.04
CA TYR A 105 21.02 27.30 -8.72
C TYR A 105 20.50 28.47 -7.91
N ARG A 106 20.50 28.32 -6.59
CA ARG A 106 20.20 29.39 -5.64
C ARG A 106 21.24 29.46 -4.53
N VAL A 107 21.41 30.64 -3.93
CA VAL A 107 22.13 30.82 -2.66
C VAL A 107 21.20 30.39 -1.53
N ALA A 108 21.68 29.56 -0.64
CA ALA A 108 20.97 29.11 0.58
C ALA A 108 22.00 28.67 1.63
N HIS A 109 22.05 29.36 2.76
CA HIS A 109 22.92 29.01 3.89
C HIS A 109 22.16 28.05 4.82
N MET A 110 22.25 26.77 4.50
CA MET A 110 21.60 25.69 5.24
C MET A 110 22.59 24.55 5.47
N SER A 111 22.61 24.01 6.69
CA SER A 111 23.37 22.81 6.98
C SER A 111 22.72 21.59 6.30
N HIS A 112 23.52 20.81 5.62
CA HIS A 112 23.07 19.59 4.94
C HIS A 112 23.54 18.35 5.72
N GLN A 113 22.66 17.36 5.88
CA GLN A 113 22.87 16.17 6.72
C GLN A 113 24.18 15.42 6.46
N ASN A 114 24.71 15.44 5.23
CA ASN A 114 25.91 14.69 4.85
C ASN A 114 27.13 15.58 4.58
N THR A 115 26.94 16.86 4.24
CA THR A 115 28.04 17.77 3.89
C THR A 115 28.19 18.93 4.87
N GLY A 116 27.34 19.01 5.90
CA GLY A 116 27.33 20.12 6.85
C GLY A 116 27.19 21.46 6.16
N ASP A 117 28.00 22.44 6.55
CA ASP A 117 27.96 23.82 6.03
C ASP A 117 28.95 24.05 4.86
N LYS A 118 29.42 22.97 4.24
CA LYS A 118 30.40 23.06 3.13
C LYS A 118 29.88 23.82 1.91
N TRP A 119 28.56 23.82 1.69
CA TRP A 119 27.92 24.40 0.53
C TRP A 119 26.92 25.47 0.94
N CYS A 120 26.96 26.63 0.28
CA CYS A 120 25.99 27.71 0.43
C CYS A 120 25.22 27.98 -0.88
N ILE A 121 25.42 27.15 -1.91
CA ILE A 121 24.61 27.13 -3.14
C ILE A 121 24.02 25.76 -3.35
N TYR A 122 22.79 25.72 -3.85
CA TYR A 122 22.04 24.49 -4.08
C TYR A 122 21.41 24.46 -5.46
N PRO A 123 21.58 23.34 -6.21
CA PRO A 123 20.90 23.19 -7.50
C PRO A 123 19.40 23.05 -7.29
N MET A 124 18.65 23.50 -8.27
CA MET A 124 17.23 23.21 -8.34
C MET A 124 17.01 21.79 -8.87
N TYR A 125 15.86 21.19 -8.53
CA TYR A 125 15.52 19.83 -8.89
C TYR A 125 15.67 19.53 -10.38
N ASP A 126 15.10 20.41 -11.23
CA ASP A 126 15.12 20.23 -12.69
C ASP A 126 16.52 20.31 -13.32
N PHE A 127 17.51 20.80 -12.59
CA PHE A 127 18.91 20.81 -12.99
C PHE A 127 19.68 19.62 -12.41
N ALA A 128 19.43 19.30 -11.14
CA ALA A 128 20.13 18.22 -10.46
C ALA A 128 19.76 16.84 -11.01
N HIS A 129 18.47 16.59 -11.20
CA HIS A 129 17.93 15.28 -11.59
C HIS A 129 18.51 14.75 -12.92
N PRO A 130 18.47 15.48 -14.06
CA PRO A 130 19.04 14.97 -15.31
C PRO A 130 20.56 14.73 -15.24
N ILE A 131 21.28 15.51 -14.43
CA ILE A 131 22.73 15.35 -14.24
C ILE A 131 23.03 14.08 -13.45
N GLU A 132 22.28 13.83 -12.39
CA GLU A 132 22.43 12.63 -11.57
C GLU A 132 22.11 11.38 -12.36
N ASP A 133 20.99 11.37 -13.07
CA ASP A 133 20.61 10.26 -13.95
C ASP A 133 21.71 9.95 -14.99
N ALA A 134 22.26 10.98 -15.62
CA ALA A 134 23.31 10.81 -16.63
C ALA A 134 24.62 10.27 -16.05
N ILE A 135 25.02 10.75 -14.86
CA ILE A 135 26.25 10.30 -14.18
C ILE A 135 26.11 8.86 -13.68
N GLU A 136 24.92 8.48 -13.22
CA GLU A 136 24.64 7.13 -12.71
C GLU A 136 24.36 6.11 -13.80
N GLY A 137 24.29 6.52 -15.06
CA GLY A 137 24.03 5.64 -16.19
C GLY A 137 22.59 5.16 -16.25
N VAL A 138 21.64 5.94 -15.68
CA VAL A 138 20.21 5.68 -15.83
C VAL A 138 19.83 5.83 -17.30
N THR A 139 19.17 4.83 -17.85
CA THR A 139 18.71 4.86 -19.25
C THR A 139 17.28 5.40 -19.38
N HIS A 140 16.41 5.06 -18.41
CA HIS A 140 15.00 5.43 -18.37
C HIS A 140 14.69 6.04 -17.00
N SER A 141 14.49 7.35 -16.97
CA SER A 141 14.13 8.12 -15.80
C SER A 141 12.61 8.13 -15.66
N ILE A 142 12.07 7.45 -14.66
CA ILE A 142 10.62 7.27 -14.47
C ILE A 142 10.11 8.35 -13.53
N CYS A 143 9.19 9.18 -14.02
CA CYS A 143 8.59 10.28 -13.29
C CYS A 143 7.06 10.16 -13.22
N THR A 144 6.44 10.94 -12.32
CA THR A 144 4.99 11.15 -12.33
C THR A 144 4.59 12.12 -13.43
N LEU A 145 3.33 12.06 -13.88
CA LEU A 145 2.81 12.88 -14.97
C LEU A 145 2.95 14.40 -14.73
N GLU A 146 3.07 14.83 -13.48
CA GLU A 146 3.33 16.22 -13.09
C GLU A 146 4.59 16.79 -13.73
N PHE A 147 5.55 15.96 -14.11
CA PHE A 147 6.82 16.34 -14.72
C PHE A 147 6.82 16.29 -16.26
N GLU A 148 5.68 16.06 -16.91
CA GLU A 148 5.60 16.02 -18.36
C GLU A 148 6.02 17.36 -18.97
N ASP A 149 5.57 18.50 -18.41
CA ASP A 149 5.94 19.84 -18.84
C ASP A 149 7.40 20.21 -18.48
N HIS A 150 8.03 19.46 -17.56
CA HIS A 150 9.43 19.63 -17.19
C HIS A 150 10.38 18.84 -18.10
N ARG A 151 9.92 17.82 -18.81
CA ARG A 151 10.76 17.00 -19.69
C ARG A 151 11.54 17.80 -20.73
N PRO A 152 11.00 18.85 -21.39
CA PRO A 152 11.80 19.68 -22.31
C PRO A 152 13.02 20.32 -21.65
N LEU A 153 12.91 20.70 -20.36
CA LEU A 153 14.04 21.22 -19.59
C LEU A 153 15.06 20.12 -19.26
N TYR A 154 14.58 18.94 -18.86
CA TYR A 154 15.41 17.76 -18.63
C TYR A 154 16.25 17.44 -19.89
N ASP A 155 15.61 17.33 -21.04
CA ASP A 155 16.26 17.05 -22.32
C ASP A 155 17.25 18.17 -22.72
N TRP A 156 16.90 19.43 -22.42
CA TRP A 156 17.79 20.58 -22.67
C TRP A 156 19.07 20.49 -21.83
N VAL A 157 18.95 20.18 -20.53
CA VAL A 157 20.14 20.09 -19.64
C VAL A 157 21.07 18.98 -20.11
N VAL A 158 20.52 17.78 -20.41
CA VAL A 158 21.31 16.61 -20.86
C VAL A 158 22.03 16.93 -22.17
N ARG A 159 21.33 17.57 -23.11
CA ARG A 159 21.88 17.95 -24.42
C ARG A 159 22.97 19.01 -24.30
N GLU A 160 22.74 20.11 -23.58
CA GLU A 160 23.70 21.22 -23.45
C GLU A 160 24.96 20.80 -22.67
N LEU A 161 24.82 19.82 -21.77
CA LEU A 161 25.97 19.26 -21.06
C LEU A 161 26.68 18.14 -21.83
N GLU A 162 26.12 17.69 -22.97
CA GLU A 162 26.78 16.75 -23.89
C GLU A 162 27.14 15.39 -23.22
N TYR A 163 26.21 14.86 -22.44
CA TYR A 163 26.42 13.52 -21.87
C TYR A 163 26.42 12.45 -22.96
N PRO A 164 27.39 11.50 -22.93
CA PRO A 164 27.57 10.52 -24.03
C PRO A 164 26.41 9.50 -24.10
N HIS A 165 25.76 9.23 -22.98
CA HIS A 165 24.62 8.31 -22.88
C HIS A 165 23.45 9.03 -22.20
N PRO A 166 22.70 9.86 -22.97
CA PRO A 166 21.63 10.67 -22.39
C PRO A 166 20.49 9.78 -21.87
N PRO A 167 20.09 9.96 -20.61
CA PRO A 167 18.89 9.31 -20.08
C PRO A 167 17.64 9.87 -20.74
N LYS A 168 16.55 9.08 -20.73
CA LYS A 168 15.25 9.46 -21.27
C LYS A 168 14.22 9.51 -20.16
N GLN A 169 13.63 10.68 -19.93
CA GLN A 169 12.51 10.83 -18.99
C GLN A 169 11.21 10.26 -19.58
N ILE A 170 10.50 9.51 -18.76
CA ILE A 170 9.21 8.88 -19.10
C ILE A 170 8.24 9.12 -17.94
N GLU A 171 7.02 9.58 -18.24
CA GLU A 171 6.02 9.89 -17.23
C GLU A 171 4.85 8.91 -17.27
N PHE A 172 4.30 8.64 -16.09
CA PHE A 172 3.11 7.83 -15.89
C PHE A 172 2.10 8.56 -15.02
N ALA A 173 0.82 8.34 -15.33
CA ALA A 173 -0.25 8.82 -14.47
C ALA A 173 -0.20 8.10 -13.11
N LYS A 174 -0.63 8.80 -12.08
CA LYS A 174 -0.82 8.23 -10.76
C LYS A 174 -1.96 7.22 -10.80
N LEU A 175 -1.76 6.04 -10.23
CA LEU A 175 -2.80 5.06 -10.00
C LEU A 175 -3.65 5.49 -8.80
N TYR A 176 -4.94 5.68 -9.01
CA TYR A 176 -5.92 5.94 -7.97
C TYR A 176 -6.69 4.66 -7.66
N LEU A 177 -7.02 4.49 -6.39
CA LEU A 177 -7.89 3.43 -5.89
C LEU A 177 -9.17 4.05 -5.34
N THR A 178 -10.30 3.37 -5.55
CA THR A 178 -11.56 3.77 -4.94
C THR A 178 -11.52 3.60 -3.42
N ASN A 179 -12.21 4.47 -2.69
CA ASN A 179 -12.46 4.37 -1.25
C ASN A 179 -11.23 4.26 -0.34
N VAL A 180 -10.07 4.73 -0.79
CA VAL A 180 -8.82 4.71 -0.01
C VAL A 180 -8.16 6.07 0.13
N VAL A 181 -7.40 6.23 1.20
CA VAL A 181 -6.58 7.42 1.48
C VAL A 181 -5.12 7.12 1.17
N THR A 182 -4.53 7.84 0.21
CA THR A 182 -3.13 7.66 -0.19
C THR A 182 -2.22 8.83 0.20
N GLY A 183 -2.79 10.01 0.48
CA GLY A 183 -2.02 11.23 0.77
C GLY A 183 -1.34 11.19 2.14
N LYS A 184 0.00 11.34 2.18
CA LYS A 184 0.78 11.35 3.44
C LYS A 184 0.22 12.28 4.52
N ARG A 185 -0.21 13.49 4.16
CA ARG A 185 -0.75 14.47 5.10
C ARG A 185 -2.01 13.99 5.81
N TYR A 186 -2.87 13.24 5.12
CA TYR A 186 -4.09 12.68 5.68
C TYR A 186 -3.77 11.48 6.57
N ILE A 187 -2.92 10.56 6.09
CA ILE A 187 -2.49 9.39 6.87
C ILE A 187 -1.80 9.84 8.16
N LYS A 188 -0.93 10.86 8.09
CA LYS A 188 -0.29 11.45 9.29
C LYS A 188 -1.31 11.92 10.31
N LYS A 189 -2.36 12.65 9.88
CA LYS A 189 -3.45 13.09 10.76
C LYS A 189 -4.20 11.92 11.39
N LEU A 190 -4.51 10.87 10.62
CA LEU A 190 -5.17 9.68 11.15
C LEU A 190 -4.35 8.99 12.25
N VAL A 191 -3.03 8.93 12.08
CA VAL A 191 -2.10 8.38 13.10
C VAL A 191 -2.03 9.29 14.32
N GLU A 192 -1.86 10.60 14.13
CA GLU A 192 -1.76 11.58 15.22
C GLU A 192 -3.03 11.67 16.06
N GLN A 193 -4.21 11.47 15.45
CA GLN A 193 -5.51 11.46 16.10
C GLN A 193 -5.87 10.09 16.73
N GLY A 194 -5.03 9.08 16.58
CA GLY A 194 -5.27 7.73 17.09
C GLY A 194 -6.43 6.98 16.39
N ILE A 195 -6.86 7.44 15.20
CA ILE A 195 -7.91 6.77 14.41
C ILE A 195 -7.37 5.45 13.84
N VAL A 196 -6.09 5.41 13.52
CA VAL A 196 -5.35 4.21 13.12
C VAL A 196 -4.17 3.98 14.06
N ASP A 197 -3.79 2.71 14.26
CA ASP A 197 -2.71 2.32 15.19
C ASP A 197 -1.31 2.77 14.73
N GLY A 198 -1.14 3.08 13.46
CA GLY A 198 0.14 3.49 12.87
C GLY A 198 0.11 3.44 11.34
N TRP A 199 1.28 3.67 10.74
CA TRP A 199 1.45 3.65 9.27
C TRP A 199 1.26 2.26 8.64
N ASP A 200 1.29 1.20 9.43
CA ASP A 200 1.08 -0.17 9.03
C ASP A 200 -0.32 -0.71 9.40
N ASP A 201 -1.24 0.17 9.81
CA ASP A 201 -2.62 -0.23 10.12
C ASP A 201 -3.27 -0.92 8.90
N PRO A 202 -3.88 -2.11 9.07
CA PRO A 202 -4.45 -2.89 7.97
C PRO A 202 -5.54 -2.18 7.16
N ARG A 203 -6.12 -1.09 7.67
CA ARG A 203 -7.10 -0.25 6.96
C ARG A 203 -6.46 0.72 5.95
N LEU A 204 -5.12 0.86 5.97
CA LEU A 204 -4.38 1.71 5.04
C LEU A 204 -3.87 0.90 3.84
N VAL A 205 -3.46 1.62 2.79
CA VAL A 205 -2.92 1.02 1.54
C VAL A 205 -1.41 1.26 1.39
N SER A 206 -0.71 1.58 2.46
CA SER A 206 0.75 1.61 2.43
C SER A 206 1.30 0.18 2.23
N ILE A 207 2.48 0.03 1.65
CA ILE A 207 3.12 -1.28 1.49
C ILE A 207 3.27 -2.01 2.83
N ALA A 208 3.55 -1.28 3.92
CA ALA A 208 3.62 -1.85 5.26
C ALA A 208 2.26 -2.37 5.74
N ALA A 209 1.18 -1.62 5.49
CA ALA A 209 -0.18 -2.02 5.84
C ALA A 209 -0.65 -3.23 5.02
N LEU A 210 -0.47 -3.20 3.70
CA LEU A 210 -0.80 -4.32 2.83
C LEU A 210 -0.04 -5.59 3.25
N ARG A 211 1.26 -5.46 3.57
CA ARG A 211 2.06 -6.59 4.07
C ARG A 211 1.52 -7.13 5.40
N ARG A 212 1.12 -6.26 6.33
CA ARG A 212 0.53 -6.66 7.62
C ARG A 212 -0.82 -7.35 7.42
N ARG A 213 -1.61 -6.89 6.46
CA ARG A 213 -2.90 -7.51 6.08
C ARG A 213 -2.73 -8.87 5.37
N GLY A 214 -1.52 -9.20 4.91
CA GLY A 214 -1.20 -10.49 4.29
C GLY A 214 -1.08 -10.47 2.78
N PHE A 215 -1.06 -9.29 2.15
CA PHE A 215 -0.82 -9.18 0.71
C PHE A 215 0.59 -9.66 0.34
N THR A 216 0.66 -10.53 -0.64
CA THR A 216 1.91 -11.04 -1.18
C THR A 216 2.49 -10.08 -2.23
N PRO A 217 3.82 -10.05 -2.43
CA PRO A 217 4.41 -9.27 -3.53
C PRO A 217 3.84 -9.65 -4.90
N GLU A 218 3.55 -10.93 -5.12
CA GLU A 218 2.99 -11.48 -6.36
C GLU A 218 1.59 -10.91 -6.62
N SER A 219 0.73 -10.86 -5.61
CA SER A 219 -0.62 -10.31 -5.74
C SER A 219 -0.61 -8.81 -6.09
N ILE A 220 0.30 -8.04 -5.46
CA ILE A 220 0.46 -6.61 -5.74
C ILE A 220 0.99 -6.39 -7.17
N LYS A 221 2.00 -7.15 -7.61
CA LYS A 221 2.51 -7.10 -8.98
C LYS A 221 1.42 -7.44 -9.98
N LYS A 222 0.66 -8.51 -9.73
CA LYS A 222 -0.47 -8.90 -10.59
C LYS A 222 -1.52 -7.81 -10.70
N PHE A 223 -1.84 -7.15 -9.60
CA PHE A 223 -2.75 -6.01 -9.60
C PHE A 223 -2.23 -4.87 -10.49
N VAL A 224 -0.96 -4.47 -10.35
CA VAL A 224 -0.34 -3.42 -11.16
C VAL A 224 -0.31 -3.80 -12.65
N GLU A 225 -0.02 -5.05 -12.98
CA GLU A 225 -0.10 -5.58 -14.36
C GLU A 225 -1.51 -5.44 -14.96
N LEU A 226 -2.55 -5.76 -14.17
CA LEU A 226 -3.95 -5.64 -14.60
C LEU A 226 -4.37 -4.18 -14.80
N CYS A 227 -3.89 -3.26 -13.97
CA CYS A 227 -4.13 -1.82 -14.13
C CYS A 227 -3.47 -1.27 -15.40
N GLY A 228 -2.34 -1.86 -15.80
CA GLY A 228 -1.52 -1.39 -16.92
C GLY A 228 -0.82 -0.07 -16.62
N ILE A 229 -0.08 0.43 -17.63
CA ILE A 229 0.69 1.68 -17.58
C ILE A 229 0.10 2.65 -18.60
N SER A 230 -0.27 3.86 -18.16
CA SER A 230 -0.87 4.87 -19.01
C SER A 230 -0.49 6.27 -18.53
N LYS A 231 -0.56 7.26 -19.44
CA LYS A 231 -0.56 8.69 -19.09
C LYS A 231 -1.97 9.20 -18.78
N ALA A 232 -3.03 8.44 -19.12
CA ALA A 232 -4.38 8.79 -18.74
C ALA A 232 -4.60 8.49 -17.25
N GLN A 233 -5.15 9.46 -16.54
CA GLN A 233 -5.52 9.29 -15.14
C GLN A 233 -6.66 8.27 -15.04
N SER A 234 -6.45 7.20 -14.30
CA SER A 234 -7.41 6.14 -14.08
C SER A 234 -7.57 5.81 -12.60
N SER A 235 -8.75 5.33 -12.23
CA SER A 235 -9.03 4.80 -10.89
C SER A 235 -9.35 3.33 -11.00
N ALA A 236 -8.64 2.49 -10.25
CA ALA A 236 -8.92 1.07 -10.13
C ALA A 236 -9.81 0.82 -8.91
N ASP A 237 -10.70 -0.15 -9.02
CA ASP A 237 -11.51 -0.59 -7.90
C ASP A 237 -10.63 -1.31 -6.87
N TYR A 238 -10.77 -0.97 -5.59
CA TYR A 238 -10.08 -1.64 -4.49
C TYR A 238 -10.40 -3.15 -4.45
N ALA A 239 -11.62 -3.54 -4.82
CA ALA A 239 -12.02 -4.94 -4.92
C ALA A 239 -11.15 -5.75 -5.91
N MET A 240 -10.57 -5.09 -6.93
CA MET A 240 -9.64 -5.76 -7.86
C MET A 240 -8.31 -6.11 -7.18
N LEU A 241 -7.82 -5.25 -6.28
CA LEU A 241 -6.64 -5.56 -5.46
C LEU A 241 -6.92 -6.75 -4.52
N GLU A 242 -8.11 -6.78 -3.90
CA GLU A 242 -8.54 -7.90 -3.05
C GLU A 242 -8.75 -9.19 -3.84
N TYR A 243 -9.23 -9.10 -5.08
CA TYR A 243 -9.32 -10.26 -5.96
C TYR A 243 -7.94 -10.86 -6.23
N CYS A 244 -6.93 -10.03 -6.50
CA CYS A 244 -5.56 -10.52 -6.75
C CYS A 244 -4.97 -11.29 -5.57
N ILE A 245 -5.20 -10.83 -4.32
CA ILE A 245 -4.70 -11.57 -3.15
C ILE A 245 -5.50 -12.84 -2.91
N ARG A 246 -6.83 -12.83 -3.11
CA ARG A 246 -7.65 -14.05 -2.98
C ARG A 246 -7.19 -15.13 -3.94
N GLU A 247 -6.96 -14.80 -5.21
CA GLU A 247 -6.48 -15.75 -6.22
C GLU A 247 -5.07 -16.28 -5.88
N ASP A 248 -4.18 -15.43 -5.40
CA ASP A 248 -2.83 -15.87 -5.01
C ASP A 248 -2.86 -16.81 -3.79
N LEU A 249 -3.63 -16.47 -2.77
CA LEU A 249 -3.72 -17.27 -1.54
C LEU A 249 -4.55 -18.55 -1.73
N LYS A 250 -5.46 -18.58 -2.70
CA LYS A 250 -6.32 -19.72 -3.00
C LYS A 250 -5.53 -21.03 -3.19
N ALA A 251 -4.40 -20.94 -3.90
CA ALA A 251 -3.53 -22.07 -4.14
C ALA A 251 -2.41 -22.25 -3.09
N LYS A 252 -2.06 -21.20 -2.34
CA LYS A 252 -0.86 -21.18 -1.48
C LYS A 252 -1.17 -21.30 0.00
N ALA A 253 -2.35 -20.83 0.45
CA ALA A 253 -2.63 -20.73 1.87
C ALA A 253 -3.31 -22.00 2.42
N PRO A 254 -2.89 -22.50 3.59
CA PRO A 254 -3.67 -23.52 4.31
C PRO A 254 -4.98 -22.91 4.82
N ARG A 255 -6.05 -23.70 4.75
CA ARG A 255 -7.39 -23.29 5.21
C ARG A 255 -7.64 -23.84 6.60
N MET A 256 -7.85 -22.93 7.55
CA MET A 256 -8.12 -23.26 8.95
C MET A 256 -9.59 -23.01 9.29
N MET A 257 -10.12 -23.79 10.22
CA MET A 257 -11.46 -23.55 10.78
C MET A 257 -11.35 -22.55 11.94
N ALA A 258 -12.17 -21.51 11.88
CA ALA A 258 -12.30 -20.49 12.91
C ALA A 258 -13.79 -20.15 13.06
N ILE A 259 -14.26 -20.01 14.28
CA ILE A 259 -15.62 -19.64 14.62
C ILE A 259 -15.59 -18.23 15.24
N LEU A 260 -16.25 -17.29 14.61
CA LEU A 260 -16.22 -15.87 15.01
C LEU A 260 -17.29 -15.55 16.06
N ASP A 261 -18.51 -16.03 15.89
CA ASP A 261 -19.59 -15.93 16.87
C ASP A 261 -20.05 -17.34 17.27
N PRO A 262 -19.37 -17.97 18.25
CA PRO A 262 -19.60 -19.36 18.59
C PRO A 262 -20.95 -19.61 19.26
N VAL A 263 -21.64 -20.66 18.81
CA VAL A 263 -22.70 -21.32 19.53
C VAL A 263 -22.33 -22.79 19.74
N LYS A 264 -22.62 -23.33 20.92
CA LYS A 264 -22.28 -24.69 21.26
C LYS A 264 -23.20 -25.66 20.49
N LEU A 265 -22.62 -26.72 19.91
CA LEU A 265 -23.31 -27.81 19.27
C LEU A 265 -23.06 -29.08 20.07
N VAL A 266 -24.11 -29.72 20.52
CA VAL A 266 -24.06 -31.01 21.27
C VAL A 266 -24.59 -32.15 20.40
N ILE A 267 -23.78 -33.20 20.25
CA ILE A 267 -24.13 -34.39 19.50
C ILE A 267 -24.66 -35.44 20.50
N ASP A 268 -25.99 -35.55 20.66
CA ASP A 268 -26.65 -36.30 21.73
C ASP A 268 -26.28 -37.78 21.74
N ASN A 269 -26.14 -38.39 20.56
CA ASN A 269 -25.81 -39.81 20.40
C ASN A 269 -24.33 -40.11 20.25
N TYR A 270 -23.42 -39.11 20.43
CA TYR A 270 -21.99 -39.38 20.42
C TYR A 270 -21.51 -39.87 21.78
N PRO A 271 -20.61 -40.88 21.83
CA PRO A 271 -20.15 -41.46 23.09
C PRO A 271 -19.50 -40.44 24.03
N GLU A 272 -19.83 -40.46 25.30
CA GLU A 272 -19.32 -39.57 26.33
C GLU A 272 -17.80 -39.76 26.50
N GLY A 273 -17.08 -38.66 26.60
CA GLY A 273 -15.64 -38.66 26.82
C GLY A 273 -14.79 -39.20 25.65
N GLN A 274 -15.42 -39.53 24.53
CA GLN A 274 -14.70 -39.98 23.35
C GLN A 274 -14.27 -38.78 22.49
N THR A 275 -13.00 -38.78 22.08
CA THR A 275 -12.47 -37.86 21.05
C THR A 275 -11.81 -38.70 19.96
N GLU A 276 -12.13 -38.44 18.72
CA GLU A 276 -11.45 -39.04 17.58
C GLU A 276 -10.73 -37.99 16.74
N MET A 277 -9.68 -38.40 16.02
CA MET A 277 -8.93 -37.50 15.12
C MET A 277 -9.43 -37.72 13.68
N LEU A 278 -9.84 -36.65 13.03
CA LEU A 278 -10.35 -36.67 11.66
C LEU A 278 -9.38 -35.97 10.71
N PRO A 279 -9.06 -36.61 9.56
CA PRO A 279 -8.19 -35.98 8.57
C PRO A 279 -8.93 -34.85 7.85
N VAL A 280 -8.35 -33.65 7.85
CA VAL A 280 -8.85 -32.48 7.16
C VAL A 280 -7.80 -31.98 6.19
N VAL A 281 -8.15 -31.85 4.92
CA VAL A 281 -7.27 -31.35 3.86
C VAL A 281 -6.91 -29.90 4.13
N ASN A 282 -5.61 -29.58 4.10
CA ASN A 282 -5.12 -28.23 4.37
C ASN A 282 -5.49 -27.24 3.26
N ASN A 283 -5.49 -27.69 2.01
CA ASN A 283 -5.98 -26.89 0.89
C ASN A 283 -6.50 -27.83 -0.23
N PRO A 284 -7.79 -27.79 -0.57
CA PRO A 284 -8.35 -28.68 -1.59
C PRO A 284 -7.85 -28.39 -3.03
N GLU A 285 -7.21 -27.26 -3.25
CA GLU A 285 -6.64 -26.89 -4.56
C GLU A 285 -5.12 -27.13 -4.64
N ASN A 286 -4.50 -27.56 -3.54
CA ASN A 286 -3.07 -27.81 -3.48
C ASN A 286 -2.78 -29.04 -2.60
N GLU A 287 -2.75 -30.19 -3.21
CA GLU A 287 -2.47 -31.47 -2.53
C GLU A 287 -1.11 -31.51 -1.84
N ALA A 288 -0.13 -30.73 -2.32
CA ALA A 288 1.20 -30.64 -1.71
C ALA A 288 1.19 -30.11 -0.27
N LEU A 289 0.14 -29.39 0.12
CA LEU A 289 -0.04 -28.93 1.50
C LEU A 289 -0.54 -30.05 2.44
N GLY A 290 -0.91 -31.21 1.92
CA GLY A 290 -1.32 -32.40 2.69
C GLY A 290 -2.59 -32.20 3.50
N SER A 291 -2.71 -32.97 4.57
CA SER A 291 -3.82 -32.91 5.52
C SER A 291 -3.30 -32.82 6.95
N ARG A 292 -4.20 -32.46 7.86
CA ARG A 292 -3.97 -32.46 9.31
C ARG A 292 -5.05 -33.22 10.04
N GLU A 293 -4.73 -33.72 11.21
CA GLU A 293 -5.67 -34.35 12.09
C GLU A 293 -6.37 -33.31 12.97
N VAL A 294 -7.71 -33.33 13.03
CA VAL A 294 -8.53 -32.37 13.79
C VAL A 294 -9.38 -33.16 14.79
N PRO A 295 -9.38 -32.81 16.11
CA PRO A 295 -10.13 -33.48 17.11
C PRO A 295 -11.64 -33.26 16.94
N PHE A 296 -12.42 -34.37 16.95
CA PHE A 296 -13.87 -34.38 16.92
C PHE A 296 -14.40 -35.04 18.17
N GLY A 297 -15.46 -34.50 18.75
CA GLY A 297 -16.05 -35.02 19.97
C GLY A 297 -17.55 -34.69 20.10
N LYS A 298 -18.12 -34.96 21.26
CA LYS A 298 -19.52 -34.71 21.55
C LYS A 298 -19.90 -33.23 21.50
N GLU A 299 -19.03 -32.37 21.95
CA GLU A 299 -19.26 -30.95 22.04
C GLU A 299 -18.38 -30.18 21.05
N LEU A 300 -18.99 -29.35 20.23
CA LEU A 300 -18.36 -28.54 19.19
C LEU A 300 -18.81 -27.08 19.31
N TYR A 301 -18.13 -26.18 18.63
CA TYR A 301 -18.65 -24.86 18.32
C TYR A 301 -18.88 -24.72 16.82
N ILE A 302 -19.97 -24.07 16.45
CA ILE A 302 -20.34 -23.69 15.09
C ILE A 302 -20.62 -22.16 15.04
N GLU A 303 -20.67 -21.58 13.86
CA GLU A 303 -21.12 -20.20 13.71
C GLU A 303 -22.58 -20.06 14.06
N ARG A 304 -22.93 -19.03 14.82
CA ARG A 304 -24.31 -18.74 15.18
C ARG A 304 -25.21 -18.57 13.95
N GLU A 305 -24.70 -17.95 12.90
CA GLU A 305 -25.44 -17.78 11.64
C GLU A 305 -25.71 -19.07 10.88
N ASP A 306 -25.02 -20.17 11.23
CA ASP A 306 -25.25 -21.48 10.67
C ASP A 306 -26.48 -22.18 11.27
N PHE A 307 -27.09 -21.58 12.29
CA PHE A 307 -28.32 -22.12 12.92
C PHE A 307 -29.43 -21.07 12.92
N MET A 308 -30.64 -21.47 12.51
CA MET A 308 -31.88 -20.71 12.68
C MET A 308 -33.02 -21.68 13.13
N GLU A 309 -33.84 -21.27 14.08
CA GLU A 309 -34.96 -22.05 14.53
C GLU A 309 -36.08 -22.04 13.49
N GLU A 310 -36.41 -20.87 12.96
CA GLU A 310 -37.40 -20.63 11.93
C GLU A 310 -36.74 -20.02 10.68
N PRO A 311 -36.15 -20.83 9.78
CA PRO A 311 -35.42 -20.34 8.67
C PRO A 311 -36.31 -19.82 7.53
N PRO A 312 -35.81 -18.83 6.73
CA PRO A 312 -36.48 -18.41 5.51
C PRO A 312 -36.39 -19.49 4.43
N LYS A 313 -37.24 -19.39 3.39
CA LYS A 313 -37.14 -20.24 2.20
C LYS A 313 -35.73 -20.16 1.60
N LYS A 314 -35.15 -21.31 1.23
CA LYS A 314 -33.80 -21.49 0.67
C LYS A 314 -32.64 -21.34 1.68
N TYR A 315 -32.89 -21.43 2.98
CA TYR A 315 -31.85 -21.61 3.97
C TYR A 315 -31.42 -23.08 4.02
N PHE A 316 -30.19 -23.39 3.68
CA PHE A 316 -29.67 -24.76 3.58
C PHE A 316 -28.68 -25.12 4.71
N ARG A 317 -28.70 -24.36 5.80
CA ARG A 317 -27.88 -24.63 6.99
C ARG A 317 -28.71 -25.33 8.07
N MET A 318 -28.30 -25.31 9.31
CA MET A 318 -28.88 -26.07 10.39
C MET A 318 -30.18 -25.43 10.93
N PHE A 319 -31.23 -26.23 11.07
CA PHE A 319 -32.48 -25.89 11.75
C PHE A 319 -33.16 -27.18 12.24
N PRO A 320 -34.11 -27.12 13.18
CA PRO A 320 -34.77 -28.34 13.72
C PRO A 320 -35.35 -29.21 12.62
N GLY A 321 -34.93 -30.49 12.63
CA GLY A 321 -35.32 -31.50 11.65
C GLY A 321 -34.48 -31.56 10.37
N ASN A 322 -33.63 -30.57 10.11
CA ASN A 322 -32.73 -30.55 8.94
C ASN A 322 -31.43 -31.30 9.21
N GLU A 323 -30.89 -31.91 8.14
CA GLU A 323 -29.60 -32.57 8.14
C GLU A 323 -28.56 -31.75 7.40
N VAL A 324 -27.37 -31.55 7.99
CA VAL A 324 -26.24 -30.86 7.39
C VAL A 324 -24.97 -31.70 7.51
N ARG A 325 -23.97 -31.37 6.71
CA ARG A 325 -22.64 -31.96 6.78
C ARG A 325 -21.74 -31.10 7.64
N LEU A 326 -21.14 -31.67 8.66
CA LEU A 326 -19.98 -31.11 9.32
C LEU A 326 -18.74 -31.35 8.43
N MET A 327 -18.01 -30.29 8.07
CA MET A 327 -16.90 -30.35 7.11
C MET A 327 -15.90 -31.44 7.49
N SER A 328 -15.65 -32.38 6.58
CA SER A 328 -14.73 -33.52 6.76
C SER A 328 -15.07 -34.45 7.95
N ALA A 329 -16.24 -34.34 8.56
CA ALA A 329 -16.63 -35.12 9.71
C ALA A 329 -17.85 -36.00 9.37
N TYR A 330 -19.03 -35.65 9.85
CA TYR A 330 -20.25 -36.46 9.75
C TYR A 330 -21.45 -35.66 9.25
N PHE A 331 -22.50 -36.36 8.84
CA PHE A 331 -23.82 -35.78 8.74
C PHE A 331 -24.43 -35.68 10.14
N VAL A 332 -25.06 -34.56 10.42
CA VAL A 332 -25.77 -34.33 11.67
C VAL A 332 -27.17 -33.79 11.40
N LYS A 333 -28.15 -34.32 12.12
CA LYS A 333 -29.54 -33.88 12.05
C LYS A 333 -29.90 -33.11 13.31
N CYS A 334 -30.32 -31.86 13.14
CA CYS A 334 -30.71 -31.01 14.26
C CYS A 334 -32.00 -31.53 14.93
N THR A 335 -31.96 -31.66 16.25
CA THR A 335 -33.09 -32.10 17.08
C THR A 335 -33.75 -30.93 17.81
N GLY A 336 -33.01 -29.83 18.06
CA GLY A 336 -33.54 -28.65 18.76
C GLY A 336 -32.45 -27.69 19.24
N CYS A 337 -32.84 -26.78 20.11
CA CYS A 337 -31.91 -25.83 20.73
C CYS A 337 -32.33 -25.47 22.15
N VAL A 338 -31.37 -24.98 22.95
CA VAL A 338 -31.59 -24.39 24.28
C VAL A 338 -31.35 -22.88 24.17
N LYS A 339 -32.23 -22.09 24.84
CA LYS A 339 -32.17 -20.66 24.89
C LYS A 339 -31.88 -20.18 26.32
N ASP A 340 -31.23 -19.04 26.42
CA ASP A 340 -31.06 -18.30 27.68
C ASP A 340 -32.34 -17.53 28.07
N GLU A 341 -32.29 -16.87 29.23
CA GLU A 341 -33.40 -16.05 29.75
C GLU A 341 -33.84 -14.91 28.82
N ASN A 342 -32.97 -14.49 27.90
CA ASN A 342 -33.23 -13.45 26.91
C ASN A 342 -33.72 -14.00 25.56
N GLY A 343 -33.93 -15.32 25.48
CA GLY A 343 -34.33 -15.99 24.24
C GLY A 343 -33.21 -16.21 23.21
N LYS A 344 -31.95 -15.92 23.59
CA LYS A 344 -30.80 -16.17 22.73
C LYS A 344 -30.41 -17.63 22.75
N VAL A 345 -30.22 -18.25 21.60
CA VAL A 345 -29.75 -19.65 21.48
C VAL A 345 -28.34 -19.76 22.04
N VAL A 346 -28.14 -20.61 23.02
CA VAL A 346 -26.87 -20.91 23.68
C VAL A 346 -26.29 -22.24 23.33
N GLU A 347 -27.19 -23.21 23.00
CA GLU A 347 -26.81 -24.58 22.65
C GLU A 347 -27.74 -25.13 21.57
N VAL A 348 -27.20 -25.87 20.61
CA VAL A 348 -27.91 -26.55 19.54
C VAL A 348 -27.69 -28.05 19.73
N HIS A 349 -28.73 -28.81 19.62
CA HIS A 349 -28.72 -30.29 19.76
C HIS A 349 -28.84 -30.96 18.41
N CYS A 350 -28.13 -32.07 18.22
CA CYS A 350 -28.20 -32.86 17.01
C CYS A 350 -27.86 -34.35 17.29
N THR A 351 -28.22 -35.21 16.35
CA THR A 351 -27.71 -36.57 16.26
C THR A 351 -26.83 -36.75 15.04
N TYR A 352 -25.76 -37.51 15.16
CA TYR A 352 -24.87 -37.79 14.02
C TYR A 352 -25.15 -39.17 13.42
N ASP A 353 -24.81 -39.32 12.15
CA ASP A 353 -24.83 -40.60 11.43
C ASP A 353 -23.40 -41.18 11.40
N PRO A 354 -23.13 -42.26 12.16
CA PRO A 354 -21.80 -42.89 12.23
C PRO A 354 -21.26 -43.41 10.89
N GLU A 355 -22.15 -43.79 9.96
CA GLU A 355 -21.77 -44.33 8.65
C GLU A 355 -21.34 -43.23 7.68
N SER A 356 -21.60 -41.96 8.00
CA SER A 356 -21.25 -40.82 7.17
C SER A 356 -19.84 -40.24 7.43
N ARG A 357 -18.96 -41.03 8.07
CA ARG A 357 -17.60 -40.60 8.41
C ARG A 357 -16.85 -40.03 7.18
N GLY A 358 -16.22 -38.86 7.32
CA GLY A 358 -15.57 -38.15 6.23
C GLY A 358 -16.54 -37.29 5.40
N GLY A 359 -17.82 -37.21 5.80
CA GLY A 359 -18.81 -36.35 5.17
C GLY A 359 -19.48 -36.94 3.91
N ASN A 360 -19.43 -38.25 3.75
CA ASN A 360 -20.19 -39.00 2.72
C ASN A 360 -21.01 -40.07 3.35
N SER A 361 -22.15 -40.42 2.76
CA SER A 361 -23.02 -41.48 3.24
C SER A 361 -23.06 -42.67 2.27
N PRO A 362 -23.02 -43.92 2.74
CA PRO A 362 -23.10 -45.12 1.91
C PRO A 362 -24.39 -45.20 1.08
N ASP A 363 -25.48 -44.63 1.58
CA ASP A 363 -26.78 -44.60 0.88
C ASP A 363 -26.87 -43.57 -0.26
N GLY A 364 -25.82 -42.78 -0.46
CA GLY A 364 -25.72 -41.81 -1.55
C GLY A 364 -26.67 -40.61 -1.43
N ARG A 365 -27.31 -40.40 -0.26
CA ARG A 365 -28.18 -39.22 -0.05
C ARG A 365 -27.40 -37.92 -0.14
N LYS A 366 -28.00 -36.91 -0.73
CA LYS A 366 -27.38 -35.57 -0.93
C LYS A 366 -27.80 -34.64 0.19
N VAL A 367 -26.84 -34.26 1.03
CA VAL A 367 -27.00 -33.19 2.03
C VAL A 367 -26.48 -31.86 1.45
N LYS A 368 -27.37 -30.84 1.42
CA LYS A 368 -27.07 -29.59 0.73
C LYS A 368 -26.18 -28.63 1.54
N GLY A 369 -26.30 -28.60 2.87
CA GLY A 369 -25.56 -27.72 3.75
C GLY A 369 -24.25 -28.37 4.21
N THR A 370 -23.15 -27.62 4.12
CA THR A 370 -21.88 -27.96 4.80
C THR A 370 -21.50 -26.79 5.68
N ILE A 371 -21.26 -27.05 6.97
CA ILE A 371 -20.85 -26.07 7.95
C ILE A 371 -19.49 -26.45 8.53
N HIS A 372 -18.69 -25.48 8.92
CA HIS A 372 -17.42 -25.69 9.61
C HIS A 372 -17.63 -25.68 11.13
N TRP A 373 -16.67 -26.22 11.85
CA TRP A 373 -16.79 -26.48 13.27
C TRP A 373 -15.42 -26.54 13.93
N VAL A 374 -15.36 -26.33 15.25
CA VAL A 374 -14.18 -26.62 16.06
C VAL A 374 -14.58 -27.40 17.31
N ASN A 375 -13.67 -28.23 17.83
CA ASN A 375 -13.91 -28.99 19.07
C ASN A 375 -14.03 -28.01 20.25
N ALA A 376 -15.02 -28.16 21.12
CA ALA A 376 -15.29 -27.24 22.21
C ALA A 376 -14.17 -27.24 23.25
N GLU A 377 -13.67 -28.40 23.63
CA GLU A 377 -12.65 -28.57 24.67
C GLU A 377 -11.25 -28.17 24.17
N GLN A 378 -10.92 -28.53 22.93
CA GLN A 378 -9.58 -28.36 22.36
C GLN A 378 -9.42 -27.14 21.46
N SER A 379 -10.43 -26.29 21.34
CA SER A 379 -10.31 -25.02 20.62
C SER A 379 -9.63 -23.94 21.44
N VAL A 380 -8.92 -23.03 20.76
CA VAL A 380 -8.28 -21.88 21.39
C VAL A 380 -9.21 -20.68 21.31
N LYS A 381 -9.43 -20.03 22.47
CA LYS A 381 -10.09 -18.72 22.50
C LYS A 381 -9.17 -17.67 21.91
N ALA A 382 -9.70 -16.83 21.01
CA ALA A 382 -8.93 -15.81 20.32
C ALA A 382 -9.70 -14.50 20.20
N GLN A 383 -8.96 -13.41 20.13
CA GLN A 383 -9.47 -12.12 19.72
C GLN A 383 -9.29 -11.98 18.20
N VAL A 384 -10.36 -11.64 17.49
CA VAL A 384 -10.34 -11.39 16.05
C VAL A 384 -10.68 -9.94 15.79
N ARG A 385 -9.91 -9.28 14.94
CA ARG A 385 -10.16 -7.91 14.46
C ARG A 385 -10.61 -7.97 13.01
N LEU A 386 -11.84 -7.54 12.77
CA LEU A 386 -12.42 -7.41 11.44
C LEU A 386 -12.18 -5.99 10.95
N TYR A 387 -11.54 -5.85 9.80
CA TYR A 387 -11.20 -4.58 9.19
C TYR A 387 -12.07 -4.35 7.96
N GLU A 388 -12.77 -3.22 7.97
CA GLU A 388 -13.53 -2.66 6.86
C GLU A 388 -12.79 -1.49 6.24
N ASN A 389 -13.29 -0.94 5.13
CA ASN A 389 -12.73 0.26 4.55
C ASN A 389 -12.80 1.42 5.54
N ILE A 390 -11.69 2.17 5.66
CA ILE A 390 -11.60 3.32 6.56
C ILE A 390 -12.48 4.49 6.10
N ILE A 391 -12.82 4.54 4.82
CA ILE A 391 -13.70 5.52 4.20
C ILE A 391 -15.11 4.94 4.10
N ASP A 392 -16.10 5.79 4.36
CA ASP A 392 -17.52 5.50 4.11
C ASP A 392 -17.75 5.49 2.59
N GLU A 393 -18.01 4.30 2.03
CA GLU A 393 -18.12 4.10 0.58
C GLU A 393 -19.28 4.86 -0.06
N GLU A 394 -20.36 5.10 0.69
CA GLU A 394 -21.56 5.78 0.19
C GLU A 394 -21.34 7.29 0.05
N LYS A 395 -20.47 7.87 0.88
CA LYS A 395 -20.24 9.32 0.94
C LYS A 395 -19.03 9.79 0.14
N GLY A 396 -18.18 8.86 -0.33
CA GLY A 396 -16.94 9.20 -0.99
C GLY A 396 -15.83 9.62 -0.02
N VAL A 397 -14.64 9.91 -0.54
CA VAL A 397 -13.41 10.06 0.27
C VAL A 397 -13.44 11.36 1.10
N TYR A 398 -13.94 12.46 0.54
CA TYR A 398 -13.84 13.79 1.15
C TYR A 398 -15.22 14.43 1.32
N ASN A 399 -15.39 15.12 2.45
CA ASN A 399 -16.47 16.08 2.67
C ASN A 399 -16.22 17.38 1.89
N GLU A 400 -17.23 18.26 1.83
CA GLU A 400 -17.13 19.58 1.19
C GLU A 400 -16.03 20.46 1.79
N ASP A 401 -15.75 20.31 3.07
CA ASP A 401 -14.69 21.04 3.79
C ASP A 401 -13.29 20.41 3.63
N GLY A 402 -13.16 19.34 2.82
CA GLY A 402 -11.93 18.61 2.58
C GLY A 402 -11.49 17.67 3.71
N SER A 403 -12.33 17.47 4.74
CA SER A 403 -12.13 16.41 5.73
C SER A 403 -12.48 15.03 5.15
N LEU A 404 -12.05 13.97 5.82
CA LEU A 404 -12.31 12.60 5.38
C LEU A 404 -13.66 12.11 5.89
N ASN A 405 -14.43 11.43 5.04
CA ASN A 405 -15.62 10.66 5.42
C ASN A 405 -15.19 9.32 6.01
N LEU A 406 -14.98 9.27 7.31
CA LEU A 406 -14.54 8.07 8.00
C LEU A 406 -15.70 7.12 8.30
N ASN A 407 -15.46 5.82 8.05
CA ASN A 407 -16.35 4.75 8.48
C ASN A 407 -16.14 4.47 9.98
N PRO A 408 -17.12 4.75 10.86
CA PRO A 408 -16.98 4.51 12.30
C PRO A 408 -16.86 3.01 12.63
N ASN A 409 -17.33 2.13 11.74
CA ASN A 409 -17.30 0.68 11.90
C ASN A 409 -16.12 0.02 11.18
N SER A 410 -15.10 0.81 10.79
CA SER A 410 -13.93 0.31 10.06
C SER A 410 -13.09 -0.73 10.82
N LEU A 411 -13.32 -0.89 12.12
CA LEU A 411 -12.70 -1.90 12.97
C LEU A 411 -13.70 -2.45 13.96
N THR A 412 -14.00 -3.74 13.86
CA THR A 412 -14.77 -4.50 14.85
C THR A 412 -13.88 -5.52 15.53
N THR A 413 -13.90 -5.55 16.86
CA THR A 413 -13.11 -6.50 17.66
C THR A 413 -14.03 -7.54 18.30
N LEU A 414 -13.81 -8.81 17.97
CA LEU A 414 -14.51 -9.95 18.53
C LEU A 414 -13.59 -10.66 19.53
N THR A 415 -14.07 -10.96 20.73
CA THR A 415 -13.24 -11.48 21.83
C THR A 415 -13.49 -12.94 22.18
N GLU A 416 -14.61 -13.50 21.70
CA GLU A 416 -15.04 -14.87 22.06
C GLU A 416 -14.82 -15.89 20.95
N CYS A 417 -14.06 -15.54 19.90
CA CYS A 417 -13.81 -16.43 18.76
C CYS A 417 -13.10 -17.70 19.18
N ARG A 418 -13.33 -18.78 18.44
CA ARG A 418 -12.73 -20.10 18.66
C ARG A 418 -11.96 -20.55 17.43
N LEU A 419 -10.71 -20.96 17.64
CA LEU A 419 -9.82 -21.44 16.57
C LEU A 419 -9.49 -22.90 16.76
N CYS A 420 -9.35 -23.64 15.65
CA CYS A 420 -8.82 -24.99 15.67
C CYS A 420 -7.38 -25.00 16.18
N LEU A 421 -7.07 -25.87 17.14
CA LEU A 421 -5.82 -25.89 17.91
C LEU A 421 -4.58 -26.27 17.11
N LEU A 422 -4.71 -26.97 16.00
CA LEU A 422 -3.61 -27.73 15.40
C LEU A 422 -2.69 -26.94 14.48
N TYR A 423 -2.83 -25.63 14.41
CA TYR A 423 -1.85 -24.82 13.70
C TYR A 423 -1.75 -23.41 14.25
N THR A 424 -0.84 -23.20 15.17
CA THR A 424 -0.28 -21.88 15.35
C THR A 424 0.50 -21.58 14.07
N SER A 425 -0.09 -20.81 13.16
CA SER A 425 0.68 -20.24 12.06
C SER A 425 1.86 -19.50 12.67
N PRO A 426 3.10 -19.92 12.41
CA PRO A 426 4.25 -19.15 12.84
C PRO A 426 4.41 -17.97 11.89
N SER A 427 3.55 -16.95 12.00
CA SER A 427 3.94 -15.66 11.47
C SER A 427 5.19 -15.24 12.22
N PRO A 428 6.31 -14.97 11.53
CA PRO A 428 7.53 -14.49 12.19
C PRO A 428 7.30 -13.24 13.05
N ARG A 429 6.17 -12.54 12.88
CA ARG A 429 5.76 -11.36 13.64
C ARG A 429 5.06 -11.68 14.96
N ASP A 430 4.40 -12.83 15.08
CA ASP A 430 3.72 -13.23 16.32
C ASP A 430 4.74 -13.68 17.38
N ARG A 431 5.94 -14.13 16.97
CA ARG A 431 7.04 -14.48 17.86
C ARG A 431 7.77 -13.28 18.49
N THR A 432 7.65 -12.09 17.91
CA THR A 432 8.37 -10.89 18.39
C THR A 432 7.56 -10.00 19.32
N ARG A 433 6.26 -10.27 19.53
CA ARG A 433 5.40 -9.52 20.45
C ARG A 433 5.14 -10.18 21.80
N SER A 434 5.76 -11.32 22.08
CA SER A 434 5.71 -12.00 23.38
C SER A 434 6.98 -11.75 24.23
N ARG A 435 7.56 -10.54 24.16
CA ARG A 435 8.56 -10.04 25.11
C ARG A 435 8.29 -8.59 25.45
#